data_b46e0f52e9c6a259916abcdec14a4a34
#
_entry.id   b46e0f52e9c6a259916abcdec14a4a34
#
_cell.length_a   1.000
_cell.length_b   1.000
_cell.length_c   1.000
_cell.angle_alpha   90.00
_cell.angle_beta   90.00
_cell.angle_gamma   90.00
#
_symmetry.space_group_name_H-M   'P 1'
#
loop_
_entity.id
_entity.type
_entity.pdbx_description
1 polymer ?
#
loop_
_entity_poly.entity_id
_entity_poly.type
_entity_poly.pdbx_seq_one_letter_code
_entity_poly.pdbx_strand_id
1 'polypeptide(L)'
;MAPTPSTRTTTPPSRRRPPASPAPWWRRPWILPLALFSVTFLLYSVPPYLSLDPADSRLPLPESPSWYFPMLLTHIFGGTLLTLLVILQVWPWLRTRHPAVHRWSGRVYVWSGVPLVGVPALLIAPFSGTGGSAQIGNTVWAVLWLTFTLLGYVMARRRRFAEHREWMLRSFALIYGIAFNRVLLIVLMMIMSPRLETVYGGDLDALGLDVGTASGFLSWVLPLLFVEWWLKYRRRPRRERGPTPRADLVRPGGRNHPPGP
;
A
#
# COMPACT_ATOMS: atom_id res chain seq x y z
N MET A 1 43.19 58.15 -26.95
CA MET A 1 42.85 57.47 -25.73
C MET A 1 42.04 56.22 -26.11
N ALA A 2 42.69 55.04 -26.16
CA ALA A 2 42.08 53.79 -26.64
C ALA A 2 41.35 53.10 -25.48
N PRO A 3 40.18 52.50 -25.68
CA PRO A 3 39.46 51.82 -24.60
C PRO A 3 40.13 50.45 -24.31
N THR A 4 40.35 50.19 -23.03
CA THR A 4 40.85 48.93 -22.47
C THR A 4 39.89 47.77 -22.73
N PRO A 5 40.34 46.59 -23.18
CA PRO A 5 39.45 45.45 -23.39
C PRO A 5 39.03 44.84 -22.03
N SER A 6 37.71 44.70 -21.81
CA SER A 6 37.14 44.01 -20.67
C SER A 6 37.36 42.50 -20.79
N THR A 7 38.15 41.92 -19.89
CA THR A 7 38.29 40.46 -19.75
C THR A 7 36.97 39.84 -19.24
N ARG A 8 36.26 39.16 -20.14
CA ARG A 8 35.10 38.29 -19.75
C ARG A 8 35.66 37.08 -19.04
N THR A 9 35.41 37.01 -17.74
CA THR A 9 35.65 35.82 -16.95
C THR A 9 34.60 34.78 -17.34
N THR A 10 35.00 33.80 -18.13
CA THR A 10 34.15 32.64 -18.47
C THR A 10 34.08 31.69 -17.26
N THR A 11 32.96 31.65 -16.58
CA THR A 11 32.70 30.67 -15.51
C THR A 11 32.71 29.27 -16.14
N PRO A 12 33.55 28.33 -15.64
CA PRO A 12 33.59 26.98 -16.21
C PRO A 12 32.25 26.29 -16.08
N PRO A 13 31.77 25.51 -17.06
CA PRO A 13 30.49 24.80 -17.02
C PRO A 13 30.49 23.85 -15.84
N SER A 14 29.46 23.97 -15.01
CA SER A 14 29.26 23.09 -13.87
C SER A 14 29.20 21.64 -14.37
N ARG A 15 30.13 20.78 -13.97
CA ARG A 15 30.12 19.35 -14.25
C ARG A 15 28.84 18.77 -13.67
N ARG A 16 27.87 18.44 -14.49
CA ARG A 16 26.68 17.66 -14.09
C ARG A 16 27.20 16.36 -13.51
N ARG A 17 26.98 16.14 -12.22
CA ARG A 17 27.22 14.82 -11.60
C ARG A 17 26.47 13.76 -12.39
N PRO A 18 27.14 12.67 -12.82
CA PRO A 18 26.45 11.58 -13.47
C PRO A 18 25.31 11.10 -12.55
N PRO A 19 24.16 10.67 -13.12
CA PRO A 19 23.05 10.14 -12.33
C PRO A 19 23.57 8.98 -11.48
N ALA A 20 23.32 9.06 -10.16
CA ALA A 20 23.73 8.01 -9.25
C ALA A 20 23.18 6.66 -9.74
N SER A 21 24.05 5.65 -9.87
CA SER A 21 23.66 4.29 -10.26
C SER A 21 22.55 3.79 -9.31
N PRO A 22 21.48 3.16 -9.84
CA PRO A 22 20.39 2.67 -9.00
C PRO A 22 20.94 1.69 -7.98
N ALA A 23 20.61 1.93 -6.71
CA ALA A 23 21.05 1.07 -5.61
C ALA A 23 20.67 -0.40 -5.90
N PRO A 24 21.57 -1.36 -5.69
CA PRO A 24 21.32 -2.78 -5.98
C PRO A 24 20.10 -3.29 -5.18
N TRP A 25 19.41 -4.32 -5.73
CA TRP A 25 18.15 -4.84 -5.20
C TRP A 25 18.25 -5.30 -3.74
N TRP A 26 19.38 -5.83 -3.29
CA TRP A 26 19.64 -6.27 -1.91
C TRP A 26 19.74 -5.14 -0.88
N ARG A 27 19.88 -3.88 -1.30
CA ARG A 27 19.83 -2.73 -0.38
C ARG A 27 18.42 -2.37 0.09
N ARG A 28 17.41 -3.16 -0.29
CA ARG A 28 16.03 -3.00 0.18
C ARG A 28 15.49 -4.32 0.74
N PRO A 29 15.98 -4.71 1.92
CA PRO A 29 15.73 -6.04 2.50
C PRO A 29 14.25 -6.30 2.81
N TRP A 30 13.40 -5.27 2.88
CA TRP A 30 11.97 -5.41 3.20
C TRP A 30 11.14 -6.18 2.14
N ILE A 31 11.64 -6.33 0.92
CA ILE A 31 10.96 -7.13 -0.11
C ILE A 31 10.97 -8.63 0.23
N LEU A 32 12.07 -9.12 0.80
CA LEU A 32 12.18 -10.55 1.17
C LEU A 32 11.18 -10.93 2.27
N PRO A 33 11.08 -10.23 3.42
CA PRO A 33 10.05 -10.52 4.41
C PRO A 33 8.63 -10.34 3.87
N LEU A 34 8.37 -9.36 2.98
CA LEU A 34 7.07 -9.22 2.34
C LEU A 34 6.75 -10.43 1.45
N ALA A 35 7.69 -10.89 0.62
CA ALA A 35 7.52 -12.06 -0.23
C ALA A 35 7.33 -13.33 0.60
N LEU A 36 8.15 -13.52 1.64
CA LEU A 36 8.01 -14.66 2.56
C LEU A 36 6.65 -14.66 3.24
N PHE A 37 6.22 -13.54 3.80
CA PHE A 37 4.89 -13.40 4.42
C PHE A 37 3.76 -13.74 3.42
N SER A 38 3.86 -13.22 2.18
CA SER A 38 2.88 -13.52 1.13
C SER A 38 2.84 -15.00 0.78
N VAL A 39 4.00 -15.62 0.56
CA VAL A 39 4.09 -17.06 0.22
C VAL A 39 3.56 -17.92 1.36
N THR A 40 3.96 -17.65 2.61
CA THR A 40 3.45 -18.38 3.79
C THR A 40 1.94 -18.26 3.90
N PHE A 41 1.40 -17.04 3.71
CA PHE A 41 -0.05 -16.82 3.71
C PHE A 41 -0.74 -17.63 2.60
N LEU A 42 -0.22 -17.64 1.38
CA LEU A 42 -0.82 -18.37 0.25
C LEU A 42 -0.75 -19.89 0.47
N LEU A 43 0.39 -20.40 0.94
CA LEU A 43 0.54 -21.83 1.26
C LEU A 43 -0.39 -22.30 2.37
N TYR A 44 -0.74 -21.40 3.28
CA TYR A 44 -1.76 -21.68 4.31
C TYR A 44 -3.18 -21.57 3.76
N SER A 45 -3.49 -20.54 3.00
CA SER A 45 -4.87 -20.16 2.67
C SER A 45 -5.44 -20.87 1.45
N VAL A 46 -4.62 -21.20 0.43
CA VAL A 46 -5.10 -21.71 -0.87
C VAL A 46 -5.38 -23.21 -0.89
N PRO A 47 -4.58 -24.08 -0.26
CA PRO A 47 -4.70 -25.54 -0.45
C PRO A 47 -6.09 -26.13 -0.25
N PRO A 48 -6.91 -25.73 0.76
CA PRO A 48 -8.25 -26.27 0.94
C PRO A 48 -9.21 -26.03 -0.23
N TYR A 49 -8.92 -25.06 -1.07
CA TYR A 49 -9.77 -24.69 -2.20
C TYR A 49 -9.32 -25.31 -3.53
N LEU A 50 -8.21 -26.07 -3.52
CA LEU A 50 -7.71 -26.75 -4.73
C LEU A 50 -8.52 -28.00 -5.10
N SER A 51 -9.22 -28.59 -4.12
CA SER A 51 -10.16 -29.69 -4.35
C SER A 51 -11.42 -29.25 -5.09
N LEU A 52 -11.74 -27.94 -5.04
CA LEU A 52 -13.00 -27.35 -5.50
C LEU A 52 -14.24 -27.92 -4.81
N ASP A 53 -14.07 -28.59 -3.66
CA ASP A 53 -15.14 -29.15 -2.85
C ASP A 53 -15.55 -28.14 -1.74
N PRO A 54 -16.84 -27.78 -1.65
CA PRO A 54 -17.35 -26.96 -0.56
C PRO A 54 -17.07 -27.52 0.84
N ALA A 55 -17.00 -28.85 0.98
CA ALA A 55 -16.74 -29.51 2.25
C ALA A 55 -15.36 -29.21 2.86
N ASP A 56 -14.38 -28.87 1.99
CA ASP A 56 -13.02 -28.51 2.40
C ASP A 56 -12.89 -27.02 2.77
N SER A 57 -13.97 -26.23 2.65
CA SER A 57 -13.93 -24.79 2.92
C SER A 57 -13.63 -24.52 4.40
N ARG A 58 -12.65 -23.64 4.65
CA ARG A 58 -12.36 -23.12 5.99
C ARG A 58 -13.32 -22.03 6.46
N LEU A 59 -14.12 -21.51 5.55
CA LEU A 59 -15.10 -20.47 5.86
C LEU A 59 -16.49 -21.12 5.96
N PRO A 60 -17.33 -20.69 6.90
CA PRO A 60 -18.71 -21.12 6.93
C PRO A 60 -19.40 -20.67 5.63
N LEU A 61 -19.92 -21.63 4.90
CA LEU A 61 -20.64 -21.38 3.67
C LEU A 61 -22.13 -21.24 3.95
N PRO A 62 -22.83 -20.26 3.37
CA PRO A 62 -24.28 -20.19 3.44
C PRO A 62 -24.89 -21.32 2.60
N GLU A 63 -26.02 -21.86 3.05
CA GLU A 63 -26.77 -22.87 2.29
C GLU A 63 -27.29 -22.35 0.94
N SER A 64 -27.50 -21.06 0.85
CA SER A 64 -28.00 -20.34 -0.33
C SER A 64 -27.35 -18.94 -0.40
N PRO A 65 -27.08 -18.42 -1.60
CA PRO A 65 -27.36 -18.95 -2.95
C PRO A 65 -26.23 -19.87 -3.48
N SER A 66 -26.56 -20.77 -4.40
CA SER A 66 -25.63 -21.76 -4.97
C SER A 66 -24.42 -21.16 -5.70
N TRP A 67 -24.53 -19.94 -6.20
CA TRP A 67 -23.43 -19.22 -6.85
C TRP A 67 -22.37 -18.72 -5.85
N TYR A 68 -22.62 -18.77 -4.54
CA TYR A 68 -21.71 -18.23 -3.53
C TYR A 68 -20.32 -18.88 -3.58
N PHE A 69 -20.26 -20.21 -3.53
CA PHE A 69 -19.00 -20.94 -3.53
C PHE A 69 -18.16 -20.74 -4.79
N PRO A 70 -18.69 -20.81 -6.03
CA PRO A 70 -17.96 -20.44 -7.23
C PRO A 70 -17.42 -19.02 -7.23
N MET A 71 -18.18 -18.04 -6.70
CA MET A 71 -17.73 -16.66 -6.54
C MET A 71 -16.61 -16.54 -5.50
N LEU A 72 -16.72 -17.28 -4.40
CA LEU A 72 -15.66 -17.36 -3.38
C LEU A 72 -14.37 -17.93 -3.96
N LEU A 73 -14.41 -19.00 -4.73
CA LEU A 73 -13.25 -19.57 -5.43
C LEU A 73 -12.62 -18.55 -6.37
N THR A 74 -13.45 -17.87 -7.18
CA THR A 74 -12.98 -16.81 -8.09
C THR A 74 -12.26 -15.70 -7.32
N HIS A 75 -12.83 -15.27 -6.19
CA HIS A 75 -12.22 -14.28 -5.30
C HIS A 75 -10.88 -14.76 -4.73
N ILE A 76 -10.79 -16.00 -4.25
CA ILE A 76 -9.58 -16.56 -3.64
C ILE A 76 -8.45 -16.69 -4.66
N PHE A 77 -8.72 -17.27 -5.83
CA PHE A 77 -7.69 -17.45 -6.87
C PHE A 77 -7.28 -16.12 -7.49
N GLY A 78 -8.24 -15.21 -7.71
CA GLY A 78 -7.95 -13.84 -8.11
C GLY A 78 -7.10 -13.10 -7.08
N GLY A 79 -7.47 -13.19 -5.79
CA GLY A 79 -6.72 -12.61 -4.68
C GLY A 79 -5.29 -13.15 -4.55
N THR A 80 -5.11 -14.45 -4.81
CA THR A 80 -3.79 -15.10 -4.91
C THR A 80 -2.92 -14.43 -5.97
N LEU A 81 -3.45 -14.29 -7.18
CA LEU A 81 -2.77 -13.58 -8.27
C LEU A 81 -2.40 -12.15 -7.87
N LEU A 82 -3.36 -11.40 -7.29
CA LEU A 82 -3.11 -10.02 -6.89
C LEU A 82 -2.04 -9.90 -5.81
N THR A 83 -2.03 -10.80 -4.82
CA THR A 83 -1.03 -10.82 -3.75
C THR A 83 0.39 -10.96 -4.33
N LEU A 84 0.57 -11.84 -5.32
CA LEU A 84 1.85 -11.99 -6.03
C LEU A 84 2.20 -10.76 -6.86
N LEU A 85 1.21 -10.17 -7.55
CA LEU A 85 1.43 -8.97 -8.37
C LEU A 85 1.82 -7.76 -7.53
N VAL A 86 1.30 -7.62 -6.28
CA VAL A 86 1.68 -6.52 -5.40
C VAL A 86 3.18 -6.54 -5.10
N ILE A 87 3.78 -7.72 -4.89
CA ILE A 87 5.24 -7.84 -4.66
C ILE A 87 6.01 -7.20 -5.82
N LEU A 88 5.61 -7.49 -7.07
CA LEU A 88 6.21 -6.92 -8.27
C LEU A 88 5.99 -5.39 -8.34
N GLN A 89 4.78 -4.93 -7.96
CA GLN A 89 4.41 -3.51 -8.04
C GLN A 89 5.14 -2.64 -7.01
N VAL A 90 5.36 -3.14 -5.81
CA VAL A 90 6.04 -2.39 -4.75
C VAL A 90 7.56 -2.48 -4.83
N TRP A 91 8.12 -3.35 -5.66
CA TRP A 91 9.57 -3.54 -5.79
C TRP A 91 10.23 -2.40 -6.58
N PRO A 92 10.98 -1.48 -5.92
CA PRO A 92 11.54 -0.31 -6.60
C PRO A 92 12.58 -0.64 -7.68
N TRP A 93 13.34 -1.73 -7.50
CA TRP A 93 14.32 -2.18 -8.48
C TRP A 93 13.61 -2.58 -9.78
N LEU A 94 12.54 -3.37 -9.70
CA LEU A 94 11.76 -3.79 -10.86
C LEU A 94 11.18 -2.59 -11.62
N ARG A 95 10.61 -1.63 -10.88
CA ARG A 95 10.04 -0.41 -11.47
C ARG A 95 11.07 0.43 -12.20
N THR A 96 12.31 0.50 -11.70
CA THR A 96 13.36 1.34 -12.31
C THR A 96 14.12 0.62 -13.41
N ARG A 97 14.40 -0.67 -13.26
CA ARG A 97 15.19 -1.46 -14.21
C ARG A 97 14.34 -2.07 -15.33
N HIS A 98 13.13 -2.46 -14.99
CA HIS A 98 12.18 -3.13 -15.91
C HIS A 98 10.81 -2.43 -15.91
N PRO A 99 10.73 -1.18 -16.39
CA PRO A 99 9.49 -0.40 -16.35
C PRO A 99 8.35 -1.03 -17.19
N ALA A 100 8.67 -1.83 -18.19
CA ALA A 100 7.68 -2.57 -18.96
C ALA A 100 6.96 -3.60 -18.08
N VAL A 101 7.71 -4.38 -17.30
CA VAL A 101 7.15 -5.37 -16.37
C VAL A 101 6.25 -4.71 -15.34
N HIS A 102 6.70 -3.59 -14.74
CA HIS A 102 5.86 -2.83 -13.80
C HIS A 102 4.55 -2.34 -14.45
N ARG A 103 4.60 -1.84 -15.68
CA ARG A 103 3.37 -1.40 -16.39
C ARG A 103 2.43 -2.55 -16.72
N TRP A 104 2.98 -3.68 -17.18
CA TRP A 104 2.16 -4.84 -17.54
C TRP A 104 1.54 -5.50 -16.31
N SER A 105 2.33 -5.79 -15.28
CA SER A 105 1.81 -6.37 -14.04
C SER A 105 0.80 -5.44 -13.34
N GLY A 106 0.98 -4.10 -13.46
CA GLY A 106 -0.01 -3.14 -12.97
C GLY A 106 -1.33 -3.16 -13.76
N ARG A 107 -1.29 -3.36 -15.09
CA ARG A 107 -2.51 -3.55 -15.88
C ARG A 107 -3.20 -4.86 -15.51
N VAL A 108 -2.45 -5.95 -15.40
CA VAL A 108 -2.99 -7.25 -14.98
C VAL A 108 -3.62 -7.11 -13.59
N TYR A 109 -2.97 -6.43 -12.64
CA TYR A 109 -3.51 -6.17 -11.30
C TYR A 109 -4.91 -5.53 -11.36
N VAL A 110 -5.11 -4.50 -12.19
CA VAL A 110 -6.40 -3.80 -12.28
C VAL A 110 -7.42 -4.62 -13.09
N TRP A 111 -7.02 -5.14 -14.25
CA TRP A 111 -7.96 -5.80 -15.18
C TRP A 111 -8.39 -7.19 -14.70
N SER A 112 -7.56 -7.93 -13.98
CA SER A 112 -7.98 -9.15 -13.31
C SER A 112 -8.59 -8.87 -11.93
N GLY A 113 -8.07 -7.87 -11.21
CA GLY A 113 -8.50 -7.56 -9.85
C GLY A 113 -9.95 -7.12 -9.76
N VAL A 114 -10.38 -6.21 -10.65
CA VAL A 114 -11.78 -5.74 -10.62
C VAL A 114 -12.78 -6.90 -10.84
N PRO A 115 -12.71 -7.70 -11.94
CA PRO A 115 -13.68 -8.75 -12.19
C PRO A 115 -13.48 -10.02 -11.34
N LEU A 116 -12.25 -10.38 -10.95
CA LEU A 116 -11.99 -11.64 -10.24
C LEU A 116 -11.89 -11.48 -8.72
N VAL A 117 -11.72 -10.27 -8.21
CA VAL A 117 -11.60 -10.03 -6.78
C VAL A 117 -12.65 -9.05 -6.29
N GLY A 118 -12.74 -7.87 -6.88
CA GLY A 118 -13.61 -6.80 -6.39
C GLY A 118 -15.09 -7.10 -6.58
N VAL A 119 -15.50 -7.50 -7.78
CA VAL A 119 -16.90 -7.87 -8.06
C VAL A 119 -17.34 -9.08 -7.24
N PRO A 120 -16.60 -10.21 -7.23
CA PRO A 120 -16.92 -11.32 -6.35
C PRO A 120 -16.98 -10.94 -4.87
N ALA A 121 -16.04 -10.11 -4.37
CA ALA A 121 -16.06 -9.63 -3.00
C ALA A 121 -17.37 -8.91 -2.64
N LEU A 122 -17.84 -8.01 -3.51
CA LEU A 122 -19.11 -7.30 -3.32
C LEU A 122 -20.32 -8.24 -3.33
N LEU A 123 -20.27 -9.29 -4.12
CA LEU A 123 -21.35 -10.27 -4.21
C LEU A 123 -21.37 -11.18 -2.98
N ILE A 124 -20.22 -11.70 -2.53
CA ILE A 124 -20.16 -12.67 -1.44
C ILE A 124 -20.22 -12.04 -0.05
N ALA A 125 -19.74 -10.81 0.13
CA ALA A 125 -19.63 -10.18 1.45
C ALA A 125 -20.98 -10.09 2.20
N PRO A 126 -22.10 -9.69 1.56
CA PRO A 126 -23.40 -9.60 2.23
C PRO A 126 -23.99 -10.96 2.64
N PHE A 127 -23.50 -12.07 2.07
CA PHE A 127 -24.00 -13.43 2.32
C PHE A 127 -23.03 -14.27 3.15
N SER A 128 -21.90 -13.71 3.60
CA SER A 128 -20.93 -14.48 4.38
C SER A 128 -21.52 -14.97 5.70
N GLY A 129 -21.23 -16.22 6.07
CA GLY A 129 -21.70 -16.85 7.32
C GLY A 129 -21.06 -16.30 8.60
N THR A 130 -20.43 -15.12 8.54
CA THR A 130 -19.63 -14.53 9.64
C THR A 130 -20.39 -13.51 10.50
N GLY A 131 -21.72 -13.41 10.33
CA GLY A 131 -22.58 -12.48 11.08
C GLY A 131 -22.68 -11.08 10.45
N GLY A 132 -23.75 -10.36 10.78
CA GLY A 132 -24.14 -9.10 10.14
C GLY A 132 -23.06 -8.00 10.21
N SER A 133 -22.40 -7.85 11.36
CA SER A 133 -21.34 -6.86 11.51
C SER A 133 -20.17 -7.13 10.57
N ALA A 134 -19.75 -8.39 10.45
CA ALA A 134 -18.68 -8.78 9.53
C ALA A 134 -19.09 -8.64 8.06
N GLN A 135 -20.35 -8.92 7.71
CA GLN A 135 -20.90 -8.70 6.37
C GLN A 135 -20.81 -7.23 5.96
N ILE A 136 -21.21 -6.31 6.85
CA ILE A 136 -21.08 -4.86 6.62
C ILE A 136 -19.62 -4.47 6.47
N GLY A 137 -18.74 -4.91 7.37
CA GLY A 137 -17.32 -4.61 7.33
C GLY A 137 -16.65 -5.09 6.05
N ASN A 138 -16.93 -6.32 5.62
CA ASN A 138 -16.40 -6.89 4.39
C ASN A 138 -16.91 -6.17 3.13
N THR A 139 -18.17 -5.75 3.13
CA THR A 139 -18.77 -4.96 2.04
C THR A 139 -18.09 -3.60 1.93
N VAL A 140 -17.92 -2.89 3.04
CA VAL A 140 -17.20 -1.61 3.08
C VAL A 140 -15.76 -1.78 2.59
N TRP A 141 -15.07 -2.82 3.04
CA TRP A 141 -13.73 -3.14 2.61
C TRP A 141 -13.64 -3.35 1.09
N ALA A 142 -14.56 -4.13 0.51
CA ALA A 142 -14.62 -4.38 -0.93
C ALA A 142 -14.86 -3.08 -1.73
N VAL A 143 -15.79 -2.22 -1.28
CA VAL A 143 -16.07 -0.92 -1.88
C VAL A 143 -14.83 -0.01 -1.83
N LEU A 144 -14.17 0.09 -0.70
CA LEU A 144 -12.95 0.90 -0.56
C LEU A 144 -11.83 0.39 -1.45
N TRP A 145 -11.61 -0.94 -1.49
CA TRP A 145 -10.57 -1.51 -2.35
C TRP A 145 -10.82 -1.23 -3.83
N LEU A 146 -12.05 -1.44 -4.31
CA LEU A 146 -12.44 -1.12 -5.68
C LEU A 146 -12.24 0.37 -5.99
N THR A 147 -12.71 1.24 -5.11
CA THR A 147 -12.59 2.69 -5.27
C THR A 147 -11.12 3.11 -5.38
N PHE A 148 -10.26 2.66 -4.48
CA PHE A 148 -8.85 3.02 -4.48
C PHE A 148 -8.11 2.46 -5.69
N THR A 149 -8.43 1.24 -6.10
CA THR A 149 -7.85 0.60 -7.29
C THR A 149 -8.23 1.36 -8.57
N LEU A 150 -9.51 1.69 -8.73
CA LEU A 150 -10.02 2.43 -9.90
C LEU A 150 -9.47 3.86 -9.94
N LEU A 151 -9.46 4.58 -8.80
CA LEU A 151 -8.86 5.91 -8.72
C LEU A 151 -7.36 5.85 -9.05
N GLY A 152 -6.64 4.87 -8.52
CA GLY A 152 -5.24 4.64 -8.85
C GLY A 152 -5.02 4.43 -10.35
N TYR A 153 -5.86 3.62 -10.99
CA TYR A 153 -5.82 3.43 -12.44
C TYR A 153 -6.10 4.71 -13.22
N VAL A 154 -7.15 5.45 -12.87
CA VAL A 154 -7.51 6.71 -13.52
C VAL A 154 -6.38 7.74 -13.40
N MET A 155 -5.74 7.86 -12.22
CA MET A 155 -4.62 8.77 -12.02
C MET A 155 -3.41 8.37 -12.89
N ALA A 156 -3.13 7.07 -13.04
CA ALA A 156 -2.08 6.60 -13.95
C ALA A 156 -2.39 6.99 -15.41
N ARG A 157 -3.64 6.80 -15.85
CA ARG A 157 -4.09 7.18 -17.22
C ARG A 157 -3.98 8.69 -17.46
N ARG A 158 -4.24 9.50 -16.44
CA ARG A 158 -4.09 10.97 -16.46
C ARG A 158 -2.64 11.43 -16.26
N ARG A 159 -1.67 10.51 -16.16
CA ARG A 159 -0.25 10.80 -15.90
C ARG A 159 0.02 11.52 -14.57
N ARG A 160 -0.92 11.47 -13.62
CA ARG A 160 -0.81 12.02 -12.26
C ARG A 160 -0.15 10.99 -11.35
N PHE A 161 1.15 10.71 -11.58
CA PHE A 161 1.86 9.58 -10.97
C PHE A 161 2.03 9.69 -9.45
N ALA A 162 2.06 10.91 -8.89
CA ALA A 162 2.11 11.09 -7.45
C ALA A 162 0.83 10.57 -6.78
N GLU A 163 -0.32 10.97 -7.30
CA GLU A 163 -1.63 10.54 -6.80
C GLU A 163 -1.91 9.06 -7.11
N HIS A 164 -1.53 8.60 -8.33
CA HIS A 164 -1.55 7.17 -8.63
C HIS A 164 -0.86 6.34 -7.55
N ARG A 165 0.36 6.75 -7.14
CA ARG A 165 1.10 6.05 -6.10
C ARG A 165 0.35 6.04 -4.76
N GLU A 166 -0.28 7.13 -4.37
CA GLU A 166 -1.01 7.24 -3.12
C GLU A 166 -2.24 6.32 -3.10
N TRP A 167 -3.03 6.32 -4.19
CA TRP A 167 -4.19 5.45 -4.33
C TRP A 167 -3.80 3.97 -4.37
N MET A 168 -2.72 3.62 -5.08
CA MET A 168 -2.24 2.24 -5.12
C MET A 168 -1.69 1.75 -3.78
N LEU A 169 -1.08 2.62 -2.96
CA LEU A 169 -0.66 2.25 -1.61
C LEU A 169 -1.85 1.88 -0.73
N ARG A 170 -2.96 2.62 -0.81
CA ARG A 170 -4.22 2.29 -0.13
C ARG A 170 -4.80 0.96 -0.62
N SER A 171 -4.85 0.77 -1.94
CA SER A 171 -5.29 -0.49 -2.55
C SER A 171 -4.45 -1.68 -2.07
N PHE A 172 -3.13 -1.54 -2.04
CA PHE A 172 -2.23 -2.61 -1.58
C PHE A 172 -2.35 -2.89 -0.08
N ALA A 173 -2.56 -1.87 0.76
CA ALA A 173 -2.84 -2.08 2.17
C ALA A 173 -4.08 -2.93 2.39
N LEU A 174 -5.13 -2.67 1.61
CA LEU A 174 -6.37 -3.44 1.69
C LEU A 174 -6.22 -4.88 1.18
N ILE A 175 -5.44 -5.13 0.12
CA ILE A 175 -5.15 -6.51 -0.33
C ILE A 175 -4.42 -7.30 0.76
N TYR A 176 -3.45 -6.70 1.44
CA TYR A 176 -2.74 -7.38 2.53
C TYR A 176 -3.56 -7.51 3.81
N GLY A 177 -4.69 -6.82 3.91
CA GLY A 177 -5.59 -6.94 5.04
C GLY A 177 -5.99 -8.38 5.32
N ILE A 178 -6.25 -9.22 4.29
CA ILE A 178 -6.63 -10.61 4.49
C ILE A 178 -5.50 -11.46 5.12
N ALA A 179 -4.26 -11.22 4.71
CA ALA A 179 -3.12 -11.91 5.32
C ALA A 179 -2.89 -11.41 6.76
N PHE A 180 -3.05 -10.12 6.99
CA PHE A 180 -2.96 -9.51 8.31
C PHE A 180 -4.09 -9.98 9.24
N ASN A 181 -5.29 -10.25 8.70
CA ASN A 181 -6.41 -10.85 9.44
C ASN A 181 -6.01 -12.18 10.09
N ARG A 182 -5.26 -13.03 9.39
CA ARG A 182 -4.82 -14.32 9.97
C ARG A 182 -3.92 -14.14 11.17
N VAL A 183 -3.02 -13.16 11.12
CA VAL A 183 -2.16 -12.82 12.26
C VAL A 183 -2.99 -12.28 13.42
N LEU A 184 -3.88 -11.33 13.15
CA LEU A 184 -4.76 -10.74 14.18
C LEU A 184 -5.70 -11.77 14.81
N LEU A 185 -6.26 -12.66 13.99
CA LEU A 185 -7.13 -13.72 14.49
C LEU A 185 -6.41 -14.57 15.54
N ILE A 186 -5.18 -14.99 15.25
CA ILE A 186 -4.35 -15.78 16.18
C ILE A 186 -4.06 -14.96 17.44
N VAL A 187 -3.58 -13.74 17.28
CA VAL A 187 -3.23 -12.85 18.41
C VAL A 187 -4.44 -12.57 19.30
N LEU A 188 -5.57 -12.21 18.72
CA LEU A 188 -6.78 -11.93 19.49
C LEU A 188 -7.35 -13.20 20.16
N MET A 189 -7.28 -14.35 19.48
CA MET A 189 -7.65 -15.61 20.08
C MET A 189 -6.78 -15.94 21.31
N MET A 190 -5.47 -15.74 21.22
CA MET A 190 -4.55 -15.95 22.35
C MET A 190 -4.85 -14.99 23.53
N ILE A 191 -5.26 -13.75 23.24
CA ILE A 191 -5.58 -12.74 24.27
C ILE A 191 -6.94 -13.03 24.92
N MET A 192 -7.92 -13.50 24.15
CA MET A 192 -9.30 -13.65 24.59
C MET A 192 -9.60 -15.05 25.14
N SER A 193 -8.90 -16.11 24.69
CA SER A 193 -9.15 -17.48 25.17
C SER A 193 -9.07 -17.67 26.70
N PRO A 194 -8.20 -16.97 27.47
CA PRO A 194 -8.24 -17.07 28.94
C PRO A 194 -9.53 -16.53 29.57
N ARG A 195 -10.33 -15.78 28.79
CA ARG A 195 -11.60 -15.21 29.25
C ARG A 195 -12.82 -16.03 28.84
N LEU A 196 -12.59 -17.21 28.25
CA LEU A 196 -13.67 -18.07 27.72
C LEU A 196 -14.76 -18.34 28.80
N GLU A 197 -14.37 -18.76 30.01
CA GLU A 197 -15.30 -19.03 31.07
C GLU A 197 -15.94 -17.77 31.66
N THR A 198 -15.15 -16.71 31.85
CA THR A 198 -15.61 -15.52 32.62
C THR A 198 -16.43 -14.55 31.78
N VAL A 199 -16.21 -14.47 30.48
CA VAL A 199 -16.89 -13.52 29.56
C VAL A 199 -17.88 -14.23 28.66
N TYR A 200 -17.52 -15.44 28.18
CA TYR A 200 -18.31 -16.18 27.19
C TYR A 200 -19.05 -17.41 27.79
N GLY A 201 -18.92 -17.67 29.12
CA GLY A 201 -19.59 -18.78 29.76
C GLY A 201 -19.21 -20.15 29.18
N GLY A 202 -18.03 -20.30 28.64
CA GLY A 202 -17.55 -21.53 27.96
C GLY A 202 -17.97 -21.64 26.49
N ASP A 203 -18.67 -20.66 25.93
CA ASP A 203 -19.13 -20.67 24.53
C ASP A 203 -17.99 -20.26 23.57
N LEU A 204 -17.42 -21.27 22.89
CA LEU A 204 -16.36 -21.09 21.89
C LEU A 204 -16.87 -20.42 20.60
N ASP A 205 -18.14 -20.60 20.24
CA ASP A 205 -18.69 -20.01 19.02
C ASP A 205 -18.88 -18.49 19.20
N ALA A 206 -19.38 -18.10 20.41
CA ALA A 206 -19.45 -16.68 20.75
C ALA A 206 -18.10 -16.00 20.79
N LEU A 207 -17.08 -16.63 21.40
CA LEU A 207 -15.69 -16.16 21.37
C LEU A 207 -15.18 -16.06 19.93
N GLY A 208 -15.40 -17.10 19.12
CA GLY A 208 -14.95 -17.14 17.73
C GLY A 208 -15.58 -16.04 16.87
N LEU A 209 -16.87 -15.76 17.07
CA LEU A 209 -17.59 -14.69 16.38
C LEU A 209 -17.04 -13.31 16.73
N ASP A 210 -16.83 -13.02 18.01
CA ASP A 210 -16.28 -11.75 18.48
C ASP A 210 -14.85 -11.52 17.95
N VAL A 211 -13.98 -12.51 18.14
CA VAL A 211 -12.59 -12.43 17.68
C VAL A 211 -12.53 -12.36 16.15
N GLY A 212 -13.36 -13.14 15.44
CA GLY A 212 -13.47 -13.11 13.99
C GLY A 212 -13.90 -11.74 13.47
N THR A 213 -14.91 -11.15 14.08
CA THR A 213 -15.41 -9.82 13.72
C THR A 213 -14.37 -8.74 14.01
N ALA A 214 -13.80 -8.72 15.21
CA ALA A 214 -12.77 -7.75 15.60
C ALA A 214 -11.53 -7.83 14.69
N SER A 215 -11.00 -9.05 14.46
CA SER A 215 -9.87 -9.26 13.56
C SER A 215 -10.20 -8.85 12.12
N GLY A 216 -11.42 -9.11 11.67
CA GLY A 216 -11.93 -8.70 10.35
C GLY A 216 -11.81 -7.19 10.15
N PHE A 217 -12.36 -6.39 11.07
CA PHE A 217 -12.27 -4.92 10.98
C PHE A 217 -10.84 -4.41 11.14
N LEU A 218 -10.12 -4.84 12.16
CA LEU A 218 -8.78 -4.35 12.45
C LEU A 218 -7.80 -4.66 11.33
N SER A 219 -8.01 -5.76 10.60
CA SER A 219 -7.08 -6.23 9.57
C SER A 219 -6.93 -5.29 8.38
N TRP A 220 -7.93 -4.52 8.03
CA TRP A 220 -7.87 -3.55 6.95
C TRP A 220 -7.84 -2.09 7.45
N VAL A 221 -8.47 -1.81 8.60
CA VAL A 221 -8.46 -0.47 9.20
C VAL A 221 -7.05 -0.07 9.63
N LEU A 222 -6.32 -0.93 10.37
CA LEU A 222 -4.99 -0.60 10.86
C LEU A 222 -3.96 -0.35 9.74
N PRO A 223 -3.83 -1.22 8.70
CA PRO A 223 -2.95 -0.94 7.57
C PRO A 223 -3.34 0.33 6.80
N LEU A 224 -4.65 0.59 6.65
CA LEU A 224 -5.11 1.81 5.98
C LEU A 224 -4.75 3.06 6.78
N LEU A 225 -4.98 3.09 8.09
CA LEU A 225 -4.59 4.19 8.96
C LEU A 225 -3.07 4.40 8.94
N PHE A 226 -2.30 3.33 8.94
CA PHE A 226 -0.85 3.41 8.79
C PHE A 226 -0.43 4.07 7.47
N VAL A 227 -1.06 3.69 6.37
CA VAL A 227 -0.79 4.30 5.05
C VAL A 227 -1.17 5.78 5.05
N GLU A 228 -2.33 6.15 5.61
CA GLU A 228 -2.74 7.57 5.71
C GLU A 228 -1.76 8.39 6.54
N TRP A 229 -1.38 7.88 7.72
CA TRP A 229 -0.37 8.51 8.56
C TRP A 229 0.97 8.68 7.81
N TRP A 230 1.44 7.64 7.13
CA TRP A 230 2.66 7.65 6.35
C TRP A 230 2.63 8.68 5.21
N LEU A 231 1.53 8.73 4.46
CA LEU A 231 1.35 9.67 3.37
C LEU A 231 1.33 11.11 3.88
N LYS A 232 0.63 11.37 4.98
CA LYS A 232 0.58 12.68 5.65
C LYS A 232 1.94 13.10 6.20
N TYR A 233 2.67 12.20 6.84
CA TYR A 233 4.00 12.46 7.39
C TYR A 233 5.01 12.82 6.29
N ARG A 234 4.98 12.13 5.17
CA ARG A 234 5.85 12.43 4.03
C ARG A 234 5.52 13.75 3.33
N ARG A 235 4.28 14.24 3.40
CA ARG A 235 3.85 15.52 2.84
C ARG A 235 4.19 16.72 3.70
N ARG A 236 4.70 16.55 4.94
CA ARG A 236 5.15 17.70 5.72
C ARG A 236 6.18 18.45 4.90
N PRO A 237 5.94 19.72 4.54
CA PRO A 237 6.88 20.51 3.78
C PRO A 237 8.18 20.52 4.57
N ARG A 238 9.28 20.24 3.91
CA ARG A 238 10.61 20.55 4.44
C ARG A 238 10.53 22.02 4.80
N ARG A 239 10.55 22.33 6.11
CA ARG A 239 10.53 23.72 6.61
C ARG A 239 11.38 24.52 5.64
N GLU A 240 10.77 25.48 4.96
CA GLU A 240 11.49 26.44 4.14
C GLU A 240 12.63 26.93 5.01
N ARG A 241 13.84 26.63 4.61
CA ARG A 241 14.98 27.31 5.22
C ARG A 241 14.71 28.77 4.91
N GLY A 242 14.37 29.52 5.96
CA GLY A 242 14.15 30.95 5.84
C GLY A 242 15.25 31.54 4.97
N PRO A 243 14.95 32.58 4.20
CA PRO A 243 15.94 33.18 3.34
C PRO A 243 17.20 33.39 4.20
N THR A 244 18.31 32.80 3.77
CA THR A 244 19.63 33.07 4.39
C THR A 244 19.72 34.57 4.47
N PRO A 245 19.95 35.17 5.67
CA PRO A 245 20.15 36.60 5.75
C PRO A 245 21.25 36.94 4.74
N ARG A 246 20.91 37.72 3.73
CA ARG A 246 21.93 38.32 2.87
C ARG A 246 22.87 39.01 3.83
N ALA A 247 24.10 38.52 3.96
CA ALA A 247 25.17 39.27 4.52
C ALA A 247 25.25 40.55 3.69
N ASP A 248 24.66 41.62 4.25
CA ASP A 248 24.77 42.92 3.64
C ASP A 248 26.26 43.19 3.44
N LEU A 249 26.60 43.30 2.19
CA LEU A 249 27.93 43.70 1.78
C LEU A 249 28.24 45.04 2.46
N VAL A 250 28.95 44.97 3.59
CA VAL A 250 29.60 46.12 4.19
C VAL A 250 30.49 46.70 3.12
N ARG A 251 30.05 47.77 2.48
CA ARG A 251 30.90 48.59 1.63
C ARG A 251 32.00 49.17 2.52
N PRO A 252 33.28 48.89 2.25
CA PRO A 252 34.37 49.60 2.94
C PRO A 252 34.30 51.09 2.57
N GLY A 253 34.34 51.89 3.60
CA GLY A 253 34.18 53.35 3.61
C GLY A 253 34.95 54.08 2.53
N GLY A 254 34.27 55.09 1.98
CA GLY A 254 34.91 56.16 1.19
C GLY A 254 35.96 56.88 2.00
N ARG A 255 37.15 56.96 1.46
CA ARG A 255 38.23 57.83 1.96
C ARG A 255 37.79 59.29 1.74
N ASN A 256 37.56 60.01 2.80
CA ASN A 256 37.48 61.46 2.81
C ASN A 256 38.90 62.02 2.44
N HIS A 257 38.97 62.73 1.32
CA HIS A 257 40.10 63.60 1.02
C HIS A 257 39.84 64.92 1.71
N PRO A 258 40.82 65.48 2.49
CA PRO A 258 40.73 66.83 2.97
C PRO A 258 41.06 67.82 1.83
N PRO A 259 40.46 69.06 1.83
CA PRO A 259 40.87 70.11 0.88
C PRO A 259 42.24 70.67 1.27
N GLY A 260 43.14 70.68 0.34
CA GLY A 260 44.41 71.40 0.47
C GLY A 260 44.26 72.89 0.10
N PRO A 261 45.26 73.73 0.52
CA PRO A 261 45.18 75.18 0.52
C PRO A 261 45.14 75.83 -0.85
#